data_ddd5dab537711ccee46f03d81f4f8cb4
#
_entry.id   ddd5dab537711ccee46f03d81f4f8cb4
#
_cell.length_a   1.000
_cell.length_b   1.000
_cell.length_c   1.000
_cell.angle_alpha   90.00
_cell.angle_beta   90.00
_cell.angle_gamma   90.00
#
_symmetry.space_group_name_H-M   'P 1'
#
loop_
_entity.id
_entity.type
_entity.pdbx_description
1 polymer ?
#
loop_
_entity_poly.entity_id
_entity_poly.type
_entity_poly.pdbx_seq_one_letter_code
_entity_poly.pdbx_strand_id
1 'polypeptide(L)'
;MHFKADRVDCDTLDVGKDYNKNNTGVIMNSNNLGRIVRKDNERLFYNIFKTYGMADIKESNYIDTIHLYNEPVPHIKFAPFEKSSFVSQCFSTRLGGVSSGMFKSMNLTFNKVGSYEADLRDNVMENFRRMGKVINTPVENMVYSKQTHTNNVLYVDDSNRGMGIVKDRNYDNIDGLVTGTKELTLVTSFADCIPVVMADEKSRCIASVHAGWRGTVGYIVKNAINMMTDKFGSNPCDIIAFIGPGICVDCYEVSQDTINEFRKNYSQSECELIIQPENKPGKYLLNLPGADYINLINAGVRPENIYLSDVCTSENSDILFSHRASSGKRGIM
;
A
#
# COMPACT_ATOMS: atom_id res chain seq x y z
N MET A 1 -7.68 7.95 29.87
CA MET A 1 -8.38 9.06 29.20
C MET A 1 -8.95 8.49 27.91
N HIS A 2 -10.28 8.40 27.81
CA HIS A 2 -10.94 7.92 26.60
C HIS A 2 -11.12 9.10 25.67
N PHE A 3 -10.48 9.09 24.50
CA PHE A 3 -10.80 10.00 23.41
C PHE A 3 -11.93 9.36 22.58
N LYS A 4 -13.15 9.90 22.68
CA LYS A 4 -14.19 9.71 21.69
C LYS A 4 -13.85 10.61 20.50
N ALA A 5 -13.63 10.01 19.33
CA ALA A 5 -13.60 10.77 18.10
C ALA A 5 -15.04 11.19 17.77
N ASP A 6 -15.30 12.50 17.75
CA ASP A 6 -16.53 13.02 17.19
C ASP A 6 -16.52 12.77 15.68
N ARG A 7 -17.59 12.10 15.20
CA ARG A 7 -17.80 11.88 13.76
C ARG A 7 -18.04 13.24 13.10
N VAL A 8 -17.25 13.53 12.08
CA VAL A 8 -17.55 14.63 11.15
C VAL A 8 -18.66 14.11 10.22
N ASP A 9 -19.86 14.66 10.36
CA ASP A 9 -21.00 14.34 9.49
C ASP A 9 -20.74 14.87 8.08
N CYS A 10 -20.67 13.94 7.13
CA CYS A 10 -20.72 14.24 5.70
C CYS A 10 -22.12 13.87 5.20
N ASP A 11 -22.84 14.84 4.65
CA ASP A 11 -24.23 14.68 4.18
C ASP A 11 -24.42 13.50 3.22
N THR A 12 -25.48 12.71 3.48
CA THR A 12 -25.87 11.49 2.78
C THR A 12 -26.59 11.78 1.46
N LEU A 13 -26.23 11.05 0.40
CA LEU A 13 -27.04 10.91 -0.81
C LEU A 13 -27.36 9.43 -1.07
N ASP A 14 -28.66 9.16 -1.27
CA ASP A 14 -29.32 7.86 -1.39
C ASP A 14 -29.37 7.35 -2.84
N VAL A 15 -28.96 6.13 -3.15
CA VAL A 15 -29.36 5.40 -4.38
C VAL A 15 -29.22 3.87 -4.20
N GLY A 16 -30.34 3.15 -4.26
CA GLY A 16 -30.33 1.69 -4.23
C GLY A 16 -30.25 1.01 -5.60
N LYS A 17 -29.70 -0.21 -5.66
CA LYS A 17 -29.97 -1.25 -6.69
C LYS A 17 -29.42 -2.65 -6.35
N ASP A 18 -30.15 -3.67 -6.86
CA ASP A 18 -30.00 -5.12 -6.67
C ASP A 18 -28.78 -5.75 -7.35
N TYR A 19 -28.21 -6.80 -6.74
CA TYR A 19 -27.03 -7.53 -7.21
C TYR A 19 -27.31 -8.95 -7.67
N ASN A 20 -26.66 -9.36 -8.76
CA ASN A 20 -26.65 -10.71 -9.30
C ASN A 20 -25.24 -11.34 -9.16
N LYS A 21 -25.17 -12.56 -8.63
CA LYS A 21 -23.94 -13.28 -8.30
C LYS A 21 -23.40 -14.05 -9.50
N ASN A 22 -22.11 -13.94 -9.77
CA ASN A 22 -21.14 -14.91 -10.29
C ASN A 22 -20.12 -14.25 -11.22
N ASN A 23 -18.92 -13.99 -10.72
CA ASN A 23 -17.73 -13.91 -11.58
C ASN A 23 -16.43 -13.94 -10.74
N THR A 24 -15.81 -15.11 -10.64
CA THR A 24 -14.38 -15.23 -10.37
C THR A 24 -13.65 -14.88 -11.67
N GLY A 25 -13.34 -13.60 -11.85
CA GLY A 25 -12.76 -13.07 -13.07
C GLY A 25 -11.28 -13.45 -13.22
N VAL A 26 -11.00 -14.33 -14.19
CA VAL A 26 -9.65 -14.54 -14.71
C VAL A 26 -9.48 -13.63 -15.91
N ILE A 27 -8.77 -12.52 -15.78
CA ILE A 27 -8.36 -11.72 -16.92
C ILE A 27 -7.08 -12.32 -17.50
N MET A 28 -7.19 -12.92 -18.68
CA MET A 28 -6.04 -13.31 -19.49
C MET A 28 -5.54 -12.07 -20.24
N ASN A 29 -4.34 -11.60 -19.94
CA ASN A 29 -3.67 -10.61 -20.78
C ASN A 29 -2.78 -11.34 -21.78
N SER A 30 -2.86 -10.97 -23.06
CA SER A 30 -2.34 -11.73 -24.22
C SER A 30 -0.83 -11.71 -24.44
N ASN A 31 -0.04 -11.22 -23.49
CA ASN A 31 1.42 -11.11 -23.61
C ASN A 31 2.12 -11.64 -22.35
N ASN A 32 2.52 -12.91 -22.35
CA ASN A 32 3.58 -13.59 -21.58
C ASN A 32 3.94 -13.13 -20.14
N LEU A 33 3.18 -12.28 -19.48
CA LEU A 33 3.24 -12.05 -18.05
C LEU A 33 2.36 -13.10 -17.36
N GLY A 34 2.88 -13.74 -16.32
CA GLY A 34 2.19 -14.79 -15.58
C GLY A 34 0.75 -14.40 -15.17
N ARG A 35 -0.05 -15.42 -14.89
CA ARG A 35 -1.44 -15.27 -14.44
C ARG A 35 -1.46 -14.59 -13.08
N ILE A 36 -2.09 -13.41 -12.96
CA ILE A 36 -2.37 -12.80 -11.65
C ILE A 36 -3.49 -13.58 -10.96
N VAL A 37 -3.22 -14.06 -9.76
CA VAL A 37 -4.22 -14.65 -8.87
C VAL A 37 -4.89 -13.52 -8.11
N ARG A 38 -6.20 -13.30 -8.36
CA ARG A 38 -6.99 -12.28 -7.69
C ARG A 38 -7.72 -12.84 -6.48
N LYS A 39 -7.91 -12.00 -5.46
CA LYS A 39 -8.61 -12.33 -4.24
C LYS A 39 -10.07 -11.90 -4.31
N ASP A 40 -10.91 -12.67 -3.66
CA ASP A 40 -12.30 -12.29 -3.41
C ASP A 40 -12.35 -11.31 -2.21
N ASN A 41 -12.22 -10.03 -2.53
CA ASN A 41 -12.27 -8.97 -1.51
C ASN A 41 -13.67 -8.82 -0.90
N GLU A 42 -14.74 -9.12 -1.63
CA GLU A 42 -16.09 -9.13 -1.06
C GLU A 42 -16.15 -10.09 0.14
N ARG A 43 -15.66 -11.32 -0.03
CA ARG A 43 -15.56 -12.31 1.06
C ARG A 43 -14.63 -11.85 2.19
N LEU A 44 -13.42 -11.36 1.83
CA LEU A 44 -12.38 -11.03 2.82
C LEU A 44 -12.72 -9.79 3.65
N PHE A 45 -13.51 -8.88 3.11
CA PHE A 45 -13.87 -7.61 3.75
C PHE A 45 -15.34 -7.51 4.13
N TYR A 46 -16.15 -8.53 3.86
CA TYR A 46 -17.61 -8.52 4.08
C TYR A 46 -18.03 -7.99 5.45
N ASN A 47 -17.43 -8.52 6.52
CA ASN A 47 -17.77 -8.11 7.88
C ASN A 47 -17.31 -6.68 8.19
N ILE A 48 -16.18 -6.25 7.63
CA ILE A 48 -15.69 -4.88 7.75
C ILE A 48 -16.66 -3.93 7.06
N PHE A 49 -17.02 -4.21 5.81
CA PHE A 49 -17.96 -3.42 5.04
C PHE A 49 -19.31 -3.31 5.73
N LYS A 50 -19.85 -4.41 6.23
CA LYS A 50 -21.11 -4.43 6.96
C LYS A 50 -21.06 -3.60 8.26
N THR A 51 -19.96 -3.65 9.00
CA THR A 51 -19.82 -2.96 10.30
C THR A 51 -19.75 -1.44 10.14
N TYR A 52 -19.09 -0.96 9.08
CA TYR A 52 -18.89 0.47 8.83
C TYR A 52 -19.97 1.10 7.93
N GLY A 53 -21.11 0.42 7.75
CA GLY A 53 -22.28 0.97 7.04
C GLY A 53 -22.11 1.03 5.52
N MET A 54 -21.28 0.17 4.96
CA MET A 54 -20.79 0.26 3.59
C MET A 54 -21.59 -0.62 2.62
N ALA A 55 -22.91 -0.72 2.80
CA ALA A 55 -23.80 -1.37 1.85
C ALA A 55 -23.73 -0.75 0.42
N ASP A 56 -23.15 0.45 0.32
CA ASP A 56 -23.09 1.26 -0.90
C ASP A 56 -21.69 1.39 -1.51
N ILE A 57 -20.67 0.61 -1.04
CA ILE A 57 -19.36 0.57 -1.71
C ILE A 57 -19.55 -0.06 -3.08
N LYS A 58 -19.11 0.67 -4.10
CA LYS A 58 -19.11 0.19 -5.46
C LYS A 58 -18.11 -0.97 -5.62
N GLU A 59 -18.46 -2.00 -6.37
CA GLU A 59 -17.53 -3.08 -6.74
C GLU A 59 -16.20 -2.53 -7.30
N SER A 60 -16.25 -1.41 -8.03
CA SER A 60 -15.07 -0.71 -8.54
C SER A 60 -14.07 -0.25 -7.48
N ASN A 61 -14.43 -0.28 -6.19
CA ASN A 61 -13.51 0.04 -5.09
C ASN A 61 -12.67 -1.16 -4.63
N TYR A 62 -13.03 -2.39 -5.04
CA TYR A 62 -12.34 -3.62 -4.62
C TYR A 62 -12.25 -4.69 -5.71
N ILE A 63 -12.83 -4.47 -6.91
CA ILE A 63 -12.70 -5.34 -8.10
C ILE A 63 -12.06 -4.52 -9.23
N ASP A 64 -11.12 -5.12 -9.96
CA ASP A 64 -10.37 -4.49 -11.06
C ASP A 64 -9.73 -3.14 -10.71
N THR A 65 -9.29 -3.02 -9.47
CA THR A 65 -8.69 -1.79 -8.94
C THR A 65 -7.24 -1.59 -9.34
N ILE A 66 -6.62 -2.60 -9.97
CA ILE A 66 -5.26 -2.54 -10.50
C ILE A 66 -5.23 -2.93 -11.98
N HIS A 67 -4.38 -2.27 -12.75
CA HIS A 67 -4.10 -2.60 -14.14
C HIS A 67 -2.61 -2.90 -14.33
N LEU A 68 -2.30 -4.02 -15.02
CA LEU A 68 -0.94 -4.44 -15.33
C LEU A 68 -0.55 -3.97 -16.72
N TYR A 69 0.58 -3.28 -16.81
CA TYR A 69 1.17 -2.77 -18.06
C TYR A 69 2.54 -3.44 -18.29
N ASN A 70 2.93 -3.60 -19.55
CA ASN A 70 4.19 -4.23 -19.95
C ASN A 70 5.27 -3.22 -20.35
N GLU A 71 4.86 -2.04 -20.79
CA GLU A 71 5.77 -1.02 -21.30
C GLU A 71 5.81 0.21 -20.40
N PRO A 72 6.97 0.87 -20.25
CA PRO A 72 8.29 0.49 -20.74
C PRO A 72 8.95 -0.68 -20.00
N VAL A 73 8.39 -1.08 -18.86
CA VAL A 73 8.70 -2.29 -18.07
C VAL A 73 7.43 -2.77 -17.38
N PRO A 74 7.33 -4.05 -16.99
CA PRO A 74 6.16 -4.55 -16.29
C PRO A 74 5.89 -3.81 -14.97
N HIS A 75 4.73 -3.18 -14.88
CA HIS A 75 4.30 -2.40 -13.71
C HIS A 75 2.79 -2.44 -13.53
N ILE A 76 2.34 -2.08 -12.33
CA ILE A 76 0.94 -1.96 -11.95
C ILE A 76 0.58 -0.49 -11.80
N LYS A 77 -0.61 -0.11 -12.29
CA LYS A 77 -1.26 1.17 -11.98
C LYS A 77 -2.52 0.94 -11.16
N PHE A 78 -2.86 1.92 -10.34
CA PHE A 78 -4.04 1.91 -9.48
C PHE A 78 -5.16 2.68 -10.17
N ALA A 79 -6.25 1.98 -10.48
CA ALA A 79 -7.36 2.50 -11.28
C ALA A 79 -7.89 3.88 -10.82
N PRO A 80 -8.09 4.16 -9.52
CA PRO A 80 -8.64 5.45 -9.10
C PRO A 80 -7.77 6.66 -9.48
N PHE A 81 -6.47 6.46 -9.70
CA PHE A 81 -5.53 7.53 -10.04
C PHE A 81 -5.18 7.62 -11.52
N GLU A 82 -5.57 6.66 -12.36
CA GLU A 82 -5.18 6.64 -13.79
C GLU A 82 -5.78 7.79 -14.61
N LYS A 83 -6.96 8.26 -14.19
CA LYS A 83 -7.65 9.38 -14.84
C LYS A 83 -7.34 10.73 -14.20
N SER A 84 -6.54 10.76 -13.12
CA SER A 84 -6.16 12.00 -12.47
C SER A 84 -5.16 12.77 -13.32
N SER A 85 -5.39 14.05 -13.52
CA SER A 85 -4.41 14.98 -14.09
C SER A 85 -3.41 15.48 -13.03
N PHE A 86 -3.66 15.16 -11.76
CA PHE A 86 -2.85 15.61 -10.62
C PHE A 86 -1.84 14.55 -10.16
N VAL A 87 -2.19 13.25 -10.20
CA VAL A 87 -1.37 12.16 -9.68
C VAL A 87 -0.82 11.30 -10.81
N SER A 88 0.49 11.10 -10.84
CA SER A 88 1.14 10.02 -11.59
C SER A 88 1.68 9.00 -10.61
N GLN A 89 1.37 7.72 -10.80
CA GLN A 89 1.75 6.65 -9.89
C GLN A 89 2.06 5.34 -10.62
N CYS A 90 2.86 4.50 -10.01
CA CYS A 90 3.06 3.12 -10.41
C CYS A 90 3.53 2.28 -9.23
N PHE A 91 3.25 0.98 -9.31
CA PHE A 91 3.82 -0.03 -8.43
C PHE A 91 4.65 -0.98 -9.29
N SER A 92 5.92 -1.19 -8.95
CA SER A 92 6.79 -2.05 -9.74
C SER A 92 6.40 -3.52 -9.57
N THR A 93 6.61 -4.31 -10.61
CA THR A 93 6.70 -5.77 -10.46
C THR A 93 8.14 -6.17 -10.18
N ARG A 94 8.39 -7.47 -9.92
CA ARG A 94 9.76 -7.99 -9.86
C ARG A 94 10.41 -8.21 -11.24
N LEU A 95 9.68 -7.92 -12.33
CA LEU A 95 10.06 -8.22 -13.70
C LEU A 95 10.63 -6.98 -14.41
N GLY A 96 11.39 -7.19 -15.49
CA GLY A 96 11.87 -6.11 -16.37
C GLY A 96 13.09 -5.34 -15.87
N GLY A 97 13.70 -5.74 -14.74
CA GLY A 97 14.95 -5.17 -14.24
C GLY A 97 16.21 -5.86 -14.74
N VAL A 98 17.35 -5.42 -14.19
CA VAL A 98 18.69 -5.94 -14.55
C VAL A 98 19.36 -6.75 -13.43
N SER A 99 18.78 -6.79 -12.25
CA SER A 99 19.31 -7.53 -11.10
C SER A 99 19.25 -9.05 -11.34
N SER A 100 20.15 -9.77 -10.69
CA SER A 100 20.28 -11.24 -10.84
C SER A 100 20.10 -11.97 -9.50
N GLY A 101 20.14 -13.29 -9.53
CA GLY A 101 20.04 -14.15 -8.34
C GLY A 101 18.72 -13.95 -7.60
N MET A 102 18.77 -13.79 -6.27
CA MET A 102 17.59 -13.57 -5.45
C MET A 102 16.90 -12.24 -5.71
N PHE A 103 17.61 -11.28 -6.30
CA PHE A 103 17.13 -9.93 -6.65
C PHE A 103 16.46 -9.87 -8.03
N LYS A 104 16.39 -11.01 -8.76
CA LYS A 104 15.88 -11.06 -10.14
C LYS A 104 14.41 -10.64 -10.20
N SER A 105 14.15 -9.55 -10.92
CA SER A 105 15.05 -8.71 -11.71
C SER A 105 14.95 -7.22 -11.37
N MET A 106 13.78 -6.71 -10.96
CA MET A 106 13.48 -5.30 -10.68
C MET A 106 13.68 -4.97 -9.18
N ASN A 107 14.87 -5.27 -8.64
CA ASN A 107 15.16 -4.91 -7.25
C ASN A 107 15.38 -3.40 -7.08
N LEU A 108 14.71 -2.80 -6.11
CA LEU A 108 14.75 -1.36 -5.80
C LEU A 108 15.33 -1.06 -4.41
N THR A 109 16.10 -1.99 -3.82
CA THR A 109 16.80 -1.70 -2.57
C THR A 109 18.32 -1.71 -2.73
N PHE A 110 18.97 -0.70 -2.14
CA PHE A 110 20.43 -0.63 -2.00
C PHE A 110 20.96 -1.39 -0.75
N ASN A 111 20.04 -1.86 0.09
CA ASN A 111 20.40 -2.46 1.38
C ASN A 111 20.62 -3.97 1.26
N LYS A 112 21.41 -4.50 2.20
CA LYS A 112 21.46 -5.94 2.46
C LYS A 112 20.08 -6.46 2.83
N VAL A 113 19.79 -7.70 2.47
CA VAL A 113 18.54 -8.37 2.80
C VAL A 113 18.86 -9.57 3.72
N GLY A 114 18.54 -9.43 5.00
CA GLY A 114 18.93 -10.39 6.01
C GLY A 114 20.45 -10.53 6.08
N SER A 115 20.97 -11.76 5.92
CA SER A 115 22.41 -12.07 5.89
C SER A 115 23.03 -11.98 4.49
N TYR A 116 22.23 -11.70 3.46
CA TYR A 116 22.70 -11.64 2.07
C TYR A 116 23.31 -10.29 1.76
N GLU A 117 24.37 -10.27 0.95
CA GLU A 117 24.96 -9.03 0.45
C GLU A 117 23.94 -8.22 -0.38
N ALA A 118 24.14 -6.91 -0.39
CA ALA A 118 23.32 -6.03 -1.23
C ALA A 118 23.54 -6.31 -2.72
N ASP A 119 22.54 -5.98 -3.51
CA ASP A 119 22.67 -5.97 -4.97
C ASP A 119 23.71 -4.92 -5.43
N LEU A 120 24.20 -5.07 -6.63
CA LEU A 120 25.11 -4.07 -7.22
C LEU A 120 24.38 -2.72 -7.34
N ARG A 121 25.01 -1.65 -6.86
CA ARG A 121 24.42 -0.31 -6.87
C ARG A 121 23.97 0.10 -8.28
N ASP A 122 24.77 -0.22 -9.32
CA ASP A 122 24.47 0.13 -10.70
C ASP A 122 23.20 -0.58 -11.22
N ASN A 123 22.97 -1.83 -10.79
CA ASN A 123 21.75 -2.57 -11.12
C ASN A 123 20.53 -1.87 -10.51
N VAL A 124 20.60 -1.52 -9.22
CA VAL A 124 19.50 -0.84 -8.52
C VAL A 124 19.24 0.53 -9.14
N MET A 125 20.28 1.28 -9.47
CA MET A 125 20.16 2.58 -10.15
C MET A 125 19.50 2.45 -11.52
N GLU A 126 19.87 1.44 -12.31
CA GLU A 126 19.23 1.20 -13.61
C GLU A 126 17.76 0.81 -13.44
N ASN A 127 17.44 0.00 -12.43
CA ASN A 127 16.05 -0.35 -12.11
C ASN A 127 15.23 0.89 -11.73
N PHE A 128 15.78 1.82 -10.93
CA PHE A 128 15.12 3.10 -10.62
C PHE A 128 14.92 3.95 -11.88
N ARG A 129 15.89 4.02 -12.79
CA ARG A 129 15.74 4.75 -14.07
C ARG A 129 14.63 4.14 -14.93
N ARG A 130 14.51 2.81 -14.98
CA ARG A 130 13.43 2.12 -15.70
C ARG A 130 12.07 2.44 -15.12
N MET A 131 11.94 2.40 -13.80
CA MET A 131 10.68 2.78 -13.14
C MET A 131 10.37 4.28 -13.31
N GLY A 132 11.38 5.14 -13.32
CA GLY A 132 11.21 6.55 -13.59
C GLY A 132 10.61 6.84 -14.98
N LYS A 133 10.94 6.04 -16.00
CA LYS A 133 10.34 6.14 -17.34
C LYS A 133 8.83 5.86 -17.34
N VAL A 134 8.35 4.99 -16.44
CA VAL A 134 6.91 4.65 -16.32
C VAL A 134 6.06 5.87 -15.97
N ILE A 135 6.60 6.75 -15.11
CA ILE A 135 5.90 7.95 -14.61
C ILE A 135 6.54 9.25 -15.11
N ASN A 136 7.41 9.15 -16.13
CA ASN A 136 8.12 10.27 -16.74
C ASN A 136 8.82 11.18 -15.71
N THR A 137 9.57 10.57 -14.78
CA THR A 137 10.30 11.29 -13.73
C THR A 137 11.76 10.85 -13.68
N PRO A 138 12.73 11.78 -13.61
CA PRO A 138 14.12 11.43 -13.40
C PRO A 138 14.36 11.01 -11.95
N VAL A 139 15.38 10.18 -11.71
CA VAL A 139 15.72 9.68 -10.36
C VAL A 139 16.10 10.80 -9.38
N GLU A 140 16.57 11.92 -9.88
CA GLU A 140 16.91 13.14 -9.15
C GLU A 140 15.68 13.80 -8.51
N ASN A 141 14.49 13.54 -9.01
CA ASN A 141 13.21 14.05 -8.49
C ASN A 141 12.52 13.07 -7.54
N MET A 142 13.15 11.94 -7.24
CA MET A 142 12.61 10.94 -6.32
C MET A 142 13.14 11.15 -4.90
N VAL A 143 12.29 10.90 -3.92
CA VAL A 143 12.66 10.84 -2.48
C VAL A 143 12.30 9.46 -1.96
N TYR A 144 13.31 8.74 -1.50
CA TYR A 144 13.14 7.37 -1.03
C TYR A 144 13.16 7.29 0.50
N SER A 145 12.09 6.81 1.10
CA SER A 145 11.95 6.60 2.54
C SER A 145 13.05 5.69 3.10
N LYS A 146 13.33 5.77 4.41
CA LYS A 146 14.21 4.83 5.12
C LYS A 146 13.39 4.02 6.11
N GLN A 147 12.72 3.01 5.60
CA GLN A 147 11.75 2.19 6.29
C GLN A 147 12.40 1.25 7.29
N THR A 148 11.90 1.28 8.52
CA THR A 148 12.32 0.42 9.63
C THR A 148 11.12 -0.13 10.40
N HIS A 149 9.94 -0.11 9.77
CA HIS A 149 8.67 -0.57 10.31
C HIS A 149 8.20 0.27 11.51
N THR A 150 8.35 1.58 11.42
CA THR A 150 7.82 2.55 12.37
C THR A 150 6.45 3.08 11.92
N ASN A 151 5.90 4.05 12.66
CA ASN A 151 4.75 4.84 12.25
C ASN A 151 5.12 6.30 11.94
N ASN A 152 6.41 6.57 11.71
CA ASN A 152 6.91 7.91 11.42
C ASN A 152 6.64 8.29 9.97
N VAL A 153 6.14 9.51 9.78
CA VAL A 153 5.87 10.13 8.49
C VAL A 153 6.67 11.42 8.38
N LEU A 154 7.24 11.67 7.20
CA LEU A 154 8.04 12.86 6.92
C LEU A 154 7.38 13.69 5.81
N TYR A 155 7.22 14.99 6.07
CA TYR A 155 6.98 15.96 5.00
C TYR A 155 8.28 16.19 4.22
N VAL A 156 8.17 16.14 2.88
CA VAL A 156 9.30 16.35 1.97
C VAL A 156 8.97 17.39 0.91
N ASP A 157 9.99 18.15 0.51
CA ASP A 157 9.91 19.22 -0.48
C ASP A 157 11.11 19.20 -1.44
N ASP A 158 11.34 20.30 -2.17
CA ASP A 158 12.43 20.42 -3.15
C ASP A 158 13.81 20.17 -2.54
N SER A 159 14.02 20.45 -1.25
CA SER A 159 15.31 20.23 -0.57
C SER A 159 15.66 18.74 -0.45
N ASN A 160 14.63 17.88 -0.47
CA ASN A 160 14.77 16.43 -0.35
C ASN A 160 14.99 15.70 -1.69
N ARG A 161 14.89 16.40 -2.84
CA ARG A 161 15.03 15.76 -4.17
C ARG A 161 16.29 14.92 -4.26
N GLY A 162 16.14 13.69 -4.75
CA GLY A 162 17.19 12.70 -4.93
C GLY A 162 17.66 11.97 -3.67
N MET A 163 17.14 12.32 -2.49
CA MET A 163 17.55 11.68 -1.24
C MET A 163 17.18 10.19 -1.20
N GLY A 164 18.16 9.39 -0.85
CA GLY A 164 18.06 7.94 -0.75
C GLY A 164 18.29 7.19 -2.05
N ILE A 165 18.46 7.90 -3.18
CA ILE A 165 18.77 7.31 -4.50
C ILE A 165 20.08 7.90 -5.03
N VAL A 166 20.14 9.19 -5.29
CA VAL A 166 21.34 9.89 -5.82
C VAL A 166 22.07 10.72 -4.77
N LYS A 167 21.42 11.04 -3.66
CA LYS A 167 21.98 11.73 -2.49
C LYS A 167 21.75 10.90 -1.23
N ASP A 168 22.63 11.08 -0.24
CA ASP A 168 22.42 10.52 1.08
C ASP A 168 21.20 11.15 1.76
N ARG A 169 20.53 10.37 2.59
CA ARG A 169 19.42 10.83 3.43
C ARG A 169 19.96 11.61 4.62
N ASN A 170 19.24 12.65 5.02
CA ASN A 170 19.43 13.34 6.30
C ASN A 170 18.34 12.96 7.34
N TYR A 171 17.60 11.88 7.06
CA TYR A 171 16.55 11.32 7.91
C TYR A 171 16.70 9.81 8.04
N ASP A 172 16.12 9.27 9.11
CA ASP A 172 16.10 7.85 9.46
C ASP A 172 14.73 7.44 10.01
N ASN A 173 14.42 6.14 10.00
CA ASN A 173 13.20 5.60 10.60
C ASN A 173 11.92 6.26 10.06
N ILE A 174 11.82 6.41 8.75
CA ILE A 174 10.70 7.02 8.06
C ILE A 174 10.02 5.97 7.18
N ASP A 175 8.77 5.67 7.50
CA ASP A 175 7.96 4.68 6.81
C ASP A 175 6.82 5.31 5.97
N GLY A 176 6.60 6.62 6.08
CA GLY A 176 5.66 7.38 5.28
C GLY A 176 6.25 8.70 4.81
N LEU A 177 5.86 9.13 3.61
CA LEU A 177 6.25 10.41 3.02
C LEU A 177 5.00 11.17 2.58
N VAL A 178 5.00 12.51 2.78
CA VAL A 178 3.92 13.42 2.35
C VAL A 178 4.53 14.61 1.62
N THR A 179 3.92 15.06 0.53
CA THR A 179 4.34 16.26 -0.21
C THR A 179 3.19 16.96 -0.92
N GLY A 180 3.32 18.26 -1.12
CA GLY A 180 2.56 19.06 -2.08
C GLY A 180 3.46 19.65 -3.18
N THR A 181 4.74 19.27 -3.19
CA THR A 181 5.71 19.78 -4.17
C THR A 181 5.49 19.13 -5.54
N LYS A 182 5.28 19.98 -6.54
CA LYS A 182 5.07 19.52 -7.92
C LYS A 182 6.29 18.76 -8.46
N GLU A 183 6.03 17.66 -9.18
CA GLU A 183 7.07 16.83 -9.81
C GLU A 183 8.08 16.23 -8.80
N LEU A 184 7.72 16.15 -7.52
CA LEU A 184 8.46 15.39 -6.53
C LEU A 184 7.83 14.00 -6.38
N THR A 185 8.60 12.95 -6.59
CA THR A 185 8.12 11.57 -6.52
C THR A 185 8.45 10.94 -5.19
N LEU A 186 7.42 10.51 -4.47
CA LEU A 186 7.57 9.75 -3.23
C LEU A 186 7.83 8.28 -3.54
N VAL A 187 8.87 7.70 -2.95
CA VAL A 187 9.23 6.29 -3.12
C VAL A 187 9.18 5.59 -1.78
N THR A 188 8.36 4.56 -1.71
CA THR A 188 8.29 3.56 -0.63
C THR A 188 8.45 2.17 -1.23
N SER A 189 8.94 1.21 -0.47
CA SER A 189 9.29 -0.11 -0.98
C SER A 189 8.66 -1.24 -0.17
N PHE A 190 8.33 -2.33 -0.88
CA PHE A 190 7.48 -3.38 -0.34
C PHE A 190 7.96 -4.79 -0.71
N ALA A 191 7.65 -5.72 0.16
CA ALA A 191 7.58 -7.16 -0.09
C ALA A 191 6.76 -7.77 1.05
N ASP A 192 5.46 -7.81 0.88
CA ASP A 192 4.35 -8.21 1.75
C ASP A 192 3.72 -7.11 2.61
N CYS A 193 4.48 -6.16 3.16
CA CYS A 193 3.86 -5.02 3.86
C CYS A 193 2.93 -4.24 2.92
N ILE A 194 1.95 -3.55 3.48
CA ILE A 194 0.86 -2.92 2.74
C ILE A 194 1.27 -1.53 2.26
N PRO A 195 1.25 -1.26 0.94
CA PRO A 195 1.34 0.11 0.42
C PRO A 195 0.01 0.83 0.67
N VAL A 196 0.05 2.00 1.27
CA VAL A 196 -1.11 2.90 1.29
C VAL A 196 -0.71 4.21 0.63
N VAL A 197 -1.33 4.51 -0.52
CA VAL A 197 -1.13 5.77 -1.22
C VAL A 197 -2.38 6.62 -1.11
N MET A 198 -2.19 7.91 -0.89
CA MET A 198 -3.28 8.86 -0.68
C MET A 198 -3.05 10.12 -1.51
N ALA A 199 -4.12 10.70 -1.99
CA ALA A 199 -4.10 11.97 -2.71
C ALA A 199 -5.32 12.83 -2.33
N ASP A 200 -5.07 14.11 -2.13
CA ASP A 200 -6.10 15.15 -2.07
C ASP A 200 -5.87 16.13 -3.22
N GLU A 201 -6.71 16.05 -4.25
CA GLU A 201 -6.60 16.89 -5.43
C GLU A 201 -6.99 18.35 -5.15
N LYS A 202 -7.87 18.62 -4.15
CA LYS A 202 -8.26 19.95 -3.76
C LYS A 202 -7.11 20.68 -3.04
N SER A 203 -6.50 20.03 -2.08
CA SER A 203 -5.37 20.56 -1.30
C SER A 203 -4.01 20.35 -1.98
N ARG A 204 -4.00 19.70 -3.15
CA ARG A 204 -2.80 19.48 -3.98
C ARG A 204 -1.67 18.78 -3.25
N CYS A 205 -1.97 17.73 -2.48
CA CYS A 205 -0.98 16.95 -1.75
C CYS A 205 -1.17 15.45 -1.93
N ILE A 206 -0.07 14.70 -1.77
CA ILE A 206 -0.02 13.24 -1.88
C ILE A 206 0.76 12.64 -0.71
N ALA A 207 0.46 11.38 -0.40
CA ALA A 207 1.21 10.58 0.55
C ALA A 207 1.49 9.17 0.02
N SER A 208 2.63 8.61 0.43
CA SER A 208 2.99 7.20 0.20
C SER A 208 3.48 6.60 1.50
N VAL A 209 2.82 5.54 1.95
CA VAL A 209 3.01 4.95 3.29
C VAL A 209 3.33 3.47 3.18
N HIS A 210 4.35 3.03 3.91
CA HIS A 210 4.68 1.63 4.14
C HIS A 210 4.03 1.16 5.45
N ALA A 211 2.90 0.49 5.35
CA ALA A 211 2.16 -0.05 6.47
C ALA A 211 2.55 -1.52 6.73
N GLY A 212 3.68 -1.74 7.40
CA GLY A 212 3.97 -3.01 8.05
C GLY A 212 3.15 -3.11 9.35
N TRP A 213 2.98 -4.32 9.93
CA TRP A 213 2.09 -4.51 11.07
C TRP A 213 2.35 -3.54 12.27
N ARG A 214 3.61 -3.16 12.51
CA ARG A 214 3.95 -2.17 13.55
C ARG A 214 3.49 -0.77 13.18
N GLY A 215 3.64 -0.38 11.91
CA GLY A 215 3.14 0.89 11.40
C GLY A 215 1.62 0.94 11.43
N THR A 216 0.95 -0.14 11.02
CA THR A 216 -0.52 -0.27 11.04
C THR A 216 -1.07 -0.16 12.45
N VAL A 217 -0.54 -0.93 13.42
CA VAL A 217 -0.97 -0.87 14.83
C VAL A 217 -0.62 0.47 15.49
N GLY A 218 0.41 1.16 14.97
CA GLY A 218 0.80 2.52 15.37
C GLY A 218 0.09 3.62 14.58
N TYR A 219 -0.94 3.29 13.79
CA TYR A 219 -1.78 4.24 13.04
C TYR A 219 -1.03 5.12 12.03
N ILE A 220 -0.07 4.55 11.30
CA ILE A 220 0.77 5.29 10.35
C ILE A 220 -0.04 6.04 9.29
N VAL A 221 -1.15 5.47 8.80
CA VAL A 221 -2.03 6.13 7.81
C VAL A 221 -2.68 7.37 8.40
N LYS A 222 -3.12 7.32 9.67
CA LYS A 222 -3.65 8.50 10.39
C LYS A 222 -2.59 9.57 10.57
N ASN A 223 -1.34 9.19 10.87
CA ASN A 223 -0.22 10.14 10.98
C ASN A 223 0.04 10.84 9.64
N ALA A 224 -0.07 10.13 8.52
CA ALA A 224 0.05 10.73 7.19
C ALA A 224 -1.12 11.68 6.88
N ILE A 225 -2.35 11.31 7.19
CA ILE A 225 -3.54 12.17 7.04
C ILE A 225 -3.43 13.42 7.89
N ASN A 226 -3.02 13.30 9.15
CA ASN A 226 -2.78 14.45 10.02
C ASN A 226 -1.75 15.40 9.40
N MET A 227 -0.65 14.87 8.86
CA MET A 227 0.36 15.68 8.19
C MET A 227 -0.17 16.36 6.92
N MET A 228 -1.03 15.68 6.12
CA MET A 228 -1.71 16.30 4.98
C MET A 228 -2.64 17.43 5.44
N THR A 229 -3.37 17.23 6.53
CA THR A 229 -4.24 18.26 7.12
C THR A 229 -3.43 19.45 7.65
N ASP A 230 -2.41 19.19 8.45
CA ASP A 230 -1.61 20.22 9.12
C ASP A 230 -0.80 21.09 8.13
N LYS A 231 -0.27 20.46 7.06
CA LYS A 231 0.59 21.15 6.09
C LYS A 231 -0.16 21.79 4.94
N PHE A 232 -1.30 21.21 4.54
CA PHE A 232 -1.98 21.59 3.30
C PHE A 232 -3.46 21.93 3.50
N GLY A 233 -4.00 21.81 4.73
CA GLY A 233 -5.42 22.00 5.00
C GLY A 233 -6.30 20.93 4.36
N SER A 234 -5.74 19.75 4.11
CA SER A 234 -6.48 18.62 3.52
C SER A 234 -7.62 18.19 4.44
N ASN A 235 -8.82 18.04 3.87
CA ASN A 235 -9.94 17.45 4.60
C ASN A 235 -9.91 15.94 4.36
N PRO A 236 -9.89 15.10 5.42
CA PRO A 236 -9.90 13.65 5.26
C PRO A 236 -11.01 13.11 4.35
N CYS A 237 -12.19 13.78 4.34
CA CYS A 237 -13.30 13.42 3.45
C CYS A 237 -13.02 13.60 1.95
N ASP A 238 -12.02 14.40 1.58
CA ASP A 238 -11.63 14.66 0.19
C ASP A 238 -10.47 13.78 -0.28
N ILE A 239 -9.83 13.06 0.66
CA ILE A 239 -8.72 12.15 0.35
C ILE A 239 -9.24 10.92 -0.38
N ILE A 240 -8.60 10.59 -1.49
CA ILE A 240 -8.70 9.28 -2.14
C ILE A 240 -7.53 8.43 -1.64
N ALA A 241 -7.82 7.25 -1.11
CA ALA A 241 -6.84 6.31 -0.58
C ALA A 241 -6.88 4.98 -1.34
N PHE A 242 -5.73 4.42 -1.61
CA PHE A 242 -5.58 3.10 -2.22
C PHE A 242 -4.69 2.21 -1.35
N ILE A 243 -5.24 1.07 -0.89
CA ILE A 243 -4.53 0.01 -0.20
C ILE A 243 -4.02 -0.97 -1.27
N GLY A 244 -2.72 -0.92 -1.54
CA GLY A 244 -2.09 -1.59 -2.68
C GLY A 244 -1.77 -3.07 -2.45
N PRO A 245 -1.11 -3.72 -3.44
CA PRO A 245 -0.72 -5.12 -3.33
C PRO A 245 0.17 -5.39 -2.11
N GLY A 246 -0.28 -6.28 -1.24
CA GLY A 246 0.42 -6.72 -0.04
C GLY A 246 0.03 -8.16 0.31
N ILE A 247 0.43 -8.65 1.46
CA ILE A 247 0.08 -10.00 1.90
C ILE A 247 -1.38 -10.04 2.37
N CYS A 248 -2.16 -10.99 1.87
CA CYS A 248 -3.55 -11.17 2.28
C CYS A 248 -3.68 -11.93 3.61
N VAL A 249 -4.87 -11.93 4.20
CA VAL A 249 -5.15 -12.61 5.47
C VAL A 249 -4.86 -14.10 5.40
N ASP A 250 -5.21 -14.79 4.31
CA ASP A 250 -5.00 -16.24 4.15
C ASP A 250 -3.50 -16.63 4.16
N CYS A 251 -2.61 -15.70 3.81
CA CYS A 251 -1.16 -15.90 3.77
C CYS A 251 -0.43 -15.32 4.98
N TYR A 252 -1.09 -14.51 5.81
CA TYR A 252 -0.43 -13.76 6.87
C TYR A 252 -0.62 -14.38 8.26
N GLU A 253 -0.01 -15.57 8.48
CA GLU A 253 0.10 -16.18 9.80
C GLU A 253 1.05 -15.35 10.68
N VAL A 254 0.60 -15.00 11.89
CA VAL A 254 1.35 -14.23 12.89
C VAL A 254 1.31 -14.93 14.27
N SER A 255 2.21 -14.52 15.17
CA SER A 255 2.29 -15.02 16.53
C SER A 255 1.33 -14.28 17.48
N GLN A 256 1.10 -14.87 18.65
CA GLN A 256 0.34 -14.28 19.76
C GLN A 256 0.87 -12.88 20.13
N ASP A 257 2.19 -12.65 20.10
CA ASP A 257 2.79 -11.35 20.47
C ASP A 257 2.32 -10.24 19.53
N THR A 258 2.26 -10.52 18.22
CA THR A 258 1.72 -9.57 17.23
C THR A 258 0.25 -9.26 17.54
N ILE A 259 -0.56 -10.30 17.81
CA ILE A 259 -1.99 -10.14 18.12
C ILE A 259 -2.21 -9.34 19.41
N ASN A 260 -1.36 -9.53 20.41
CA ASN A 260 -1.45 -8.76 21.65
C ASN A 260 -1.27 -7.26 21.43
N GLU A 261 -0.42 -6.83 20.46
CA GLU A 261 -0.27 -5.43 20.11
C GLU A 261 -1.55 -4.88 19.44
N PHE A 262 -2.19 -5.64 18.56
CA PHE A 262 -3.49 -5.24 17.98
C PHE A 262 -4.56 -5.13 19.05
N ARG A 263 -4.69 -6.10 19.96
CA ARG A 263 -5.68 -6.07 21.06
C ARG A 263 -5.49 -4.90 22.04
N LYS A 264 -4.31 -4.33 22.14
CA LYS A 264 -4.05 -3.12 22.95
C LYS A 264 -4.55 -1.83 22.29
N ASN A 265 -4.56 -1.79 20.96
CA ASN A 265 -4.77 -0.58 20.19
C ASN A 265 -6.09 -0.54 19.41
N TYR A 266 -6.72 -1.68 19.18
CA TYR A 266 -8.01 -1.81 18.52
C TYR A 266 -9.08 -2.25 19.53
N SER A 267 -10.32 -1.83 19.31
CA SER A 267 -11.46 -2.33 20.09
C SER A 267 -11.65 -3.82 19.86
N GLN A 268 -12.38 -4.47 20.78
CA GLN A 268 -12.69 -5.89 20.64
C GLN A 268 -13.42 -6.18 19.31
N SER A 269 -14.40 -5.35 18.95
CA SER A 269 -15.15 -5.49 17.69
C SER A 269 -14.27 -5.36 16.45
N GLU A 270 -13.31 -4.43 16.45
CA GLU A 270 -12.36 -4.30 15.34
C GLU A 270 -11.41 -5.51 15.27
N CYS A 271 -10.93 -6.00 16.41
CA CYS A 271 -10.11 -7.21 16.47
C CYS A 271 -10.85 -8.44 15.90
N GLU A 272 -12.14 -8.59 16.17
CA GLU A 272 -12.97 -9.67 15.62
C GLU A 272 -13.11 -9.61 14.09
N LEU A 273 -12.97 -8.43 13.49
CA LEU A 273 -13.01 -8.24 12.04
C LEU A 273 -11.69 -8.58 11.33
N ILE A 274 -10.54 -8.42 12.02
CA ILE A 274 -9.23 -8.51 11.40
C ILE A 274 -8.38 -9.69 11.87
N ILE A 275 -8.76 -10.36 12.97
CA ILE A 275 -8.01 -11.47 13.55
C ILE A 275 -8.82 -12.76 13.45
N GLN A 276 -8.25 -13.79 12.83
CA GLN A 276 -8.84 -15.11 12.75
C GLN A 276 -7.95 -16.12 13.49
N PRO A 277 -8.50 -16.99 14.36
CA PRO A 277 -7.72 -18.04 14.98
C PRO A 277 -7.26 -19.05 13.93
N GLU A 278 -6.03 -19.52 14.06
CA GLU A 278 -5.49 -20.63 13.24
C GLU A 278 -5.63 -21.95 14.02
N ASN A 279 -5.68 -23.08 13.31
CA ASN A 279 -5.74 -24.41 13.93
C ASN A 279 -4.43 -24.81 14.66
N LYS A 280 -3.47 -23.91 14.76
CA LYS A 280 -2.19 -24.10 15.46
C LYS A 280 -2.18 -23.24 16.74
N PRO A 281 -1.86 -23.81 17.92
CA PRO A 281 -1.80 -23.04 19.16
C PRO A 281 -0.89 -21.80 19.05
N GLY A 282 -1.38 -20.64 19.46
CA GLY A 282 -0.63 -19.37 19.45
C GLY A 282 -0.38 -18.78 18.07
N LYS A 283 -1.07 -19.27 17.03
CA LYS A 283 -1.01 -18.74 15.67
C LYS A 283 -2.35 -18.18 15.24
N TYR A 284 -2.29 -17.14 14.43
CA TYR A 284 -3.46 -16.39 13.96
C TYR A 284 -3.23 -15.93 12.53
N LEU A 285 -4.31 -15.77 11.80
CA LEU A 285 -4.31 -15.05 10.52
C LEU A 285 -4.72 -13.60 10.78
N LEU A 286 -3.94 -12.67 10.26
CA LEU A 286 -4.18 -11.22 10.43
C LEU A 286 -4.54 -10.56 9.09
N ASN A 287 -5.72 -9.95 9.04
CA ASN A 287 -6.13 -9.12 7.90
C ASN A 287 -5.50 -7.73 8.01
N LEU A 288 -4.24 -7.62 7.60
CA LEU A 288 -3.48 -6.37 7.68
C LEU A 288 -4.05 -5.27 6.76
N PRO A 289 -4.43 -5.55 5.49
CA PRO A 289 -5.16 -4.58 4.67
C PRO A 289 -6.48 -4.12 5.30
N GLY A 290 -7.20 -5.03 5.98
CA GLY A 290 -8.44 -4.72 6.71
C GLY A 290 -8.20 -3.78 7.89
N ALA A 291 -7.10 -3.96 8.61
CA ALA A 291 -6.70 -3.05 9.69
C ALA A 291 -6.37 -1.64 9.17
N ASP A 292 -5.65 -1.53 8.03
CA ASP A 292 -5.38 -0.23 7.39
C ASP A 292 -6.65 0.43 6.87
N TYR A 293 -7.61 -0.38 6.36
CA TYR A 293 -8.92 0.12 5.96
C TYR A 293 -9.68 0.75 7.13
N ILE A 294 -9.75 0.05 8.27
CA ILE A 294 -10.35 0.55 9.51
C ILE A 294 -9.65 1.84 9.97
N ASN A 295 -8.32 1.88 9.90
CA ASN A 295 -7.55 3.07 10.27
C ASN A 295 -7.86 4.29 9.38
N LEU A 296 -8.07 4.09 8.08
CA LEU A 296 -8.48 5.14 7.14
C LEU A 296 -9.86 5.70 7.49
N ILE A 297 -10.85 4.82 7.73
CA ILE A 297 -12.19 5.21 8.16
C ILE A 297 -12.13 5.99 9.47
N ASN A 298 -11.43 5.46 10.47
CA ASN A 298 -11.29 6.11 11.77
C ASN A 298 -10.52 7.44 11.71
N ALA A 299 -9.77 7.67 10.64
CA ALA A 299 -9.11 8.95 10.34
C ALA A 299 -9.99 9.93 9.54
N GLY A 300 -11.22 9.53 9.16
CA GLY A 300 -12.19 10.37 8.48
C GLY A 300 -12.20 10.29 6.96
N VAL A 301 -11.49 9.34 6.37
CA VAL A 301 -11.59 9.08 4.92
C VAL A 301 -12.94 8.44 4.63
N ARG A 302 -13.63 8.93 3.59
CA ARG A 302 -14.92 8.37 3.21
C ARG A 302 -14.76 6.96 2.65
N PRO A 303 -15.65 6.01 2.99
CA PRO A 303 -15.60 4.66 2.48
C PRO A 303 -15.53 4.56 0.95
N GLU A 304 -16.31 5.37 0.25
CA GLU A 304 -16.35 5.41 -1.21
C GLU A 304 -15.06 5.94 -1.87
N ASN A 305 -14.18 6.55 -1.06
CA ASN A 305 -12.88 7.04 -1.48
C ASN A 305 -11.74 6.06 -1.13
N ILE A 306 -12.04 4.91 -0.51
CA ILE A 306 -11.04 3.89 -0.19
C ILE A 306 -11.13 2.76 -1.19
N TYR A 307 -10.02 2.47 -1.85
CA TYR A 307 -9.88 1.42 -2.84
C TYR A 307 -8.93 0.33 -2.32
N LEU A 308 -9.24 -0.91 -2.66
CA LEU A 308 -8.49 -2.10 -2.22
C LEU A 308 -7.93 -2.87 -3.40
N SER A 309 -6.65 -3.20 -3.34
CA SER A 309 -6.08 -4.18 -4.26
C SER A 309 -6.63 -5.58 -3.96
N ASP A 310 -6.97 -6.31 -4.99
CA ASP A 310 -7.34 -7.72 -4.95
C ASP A 310 -6.16 -8.67 -5.21
N VAL A 311 -4.92 -8.18 -5.04
CA VAL A 311 -3.69 -8.93 -5.34
C VAL A 311 -2.87 -9.17 -4.08
N CYS A 312 -2.62 -10.45 -3.78
CA CYS A 312 -1.73 -10.89 -2.72
C CYS A 312 -0.30 -11.09 -3.25
N THR A 313 0.69 -10.46 -2.62
CA THR A 313 2.11 -10.60 -3.01
C THR A 313 2.63 -12.02 -2.87
N SER A 314 2.20 -12.74 -1.82
CA SER A 314 2.65 -14.11 -1.55
C SER A 314 2.13 -15.13 -2.57
N GLU A 315 0.92 -14.94 -3.07
CA GLU A 315 0.31 -15.82 -4.09
C GLU A 315 0.73 -15.47 -5.51
N ASN A 316 1.26 -14.27 -5.71
CA ASN A 316 1.75 -13.78 -6.99
C ASN A 316 3.28 -13.61 -6.98
N SER A 317 4.02 -14.49 -6.32
CA SER A 317 5.46 -14.37 -6.11
C SER A 317 6.30 -14.53 -7.38
N ASP A 318 5.71 -14.96 -8.47
CA ASP A 318 6.31 -15.00 -9.82
C ASP A 318 6.39 -13.60 -10.47
N ILE A 319 5.49 -12.70 -10.12
CA ILE A 319 5.45 -11.33 -10.65
C ILE A 319 5.71 -10.24 -9.59
N LEU A 320 5.63 -10.55 -8.29
CA LEU A 320 5.87 -9.65 -7.18
C LEU A 320 6.90 -10.23 -6.21
N PHE A 321 7.69 -9.38 -5.56
CA PHE A 321 8.53 -9.86 -4.46
C PHE A 321 7.68 -10.12 -3.21
N SER A 322 7.88 -11.29 -2.59
CA SER A 322 7.26 -11.64 -1.32
C SER A 322 8.30 -12.17 -0.33
N HIS A 323 8.32 -11.60 0.85
CA HIS A 323 9.15 -12.06 1.96
C HIS A 323 8.68 -13.43 2.45
N ARG A 324 7.36 -13.61 2.57
CA ARG A 324 6.73 -14.84 3.06
C ARG A 324 6.97 -15.99 2.10
N ALA A 325 6.66 -15.82 0.82
CA ALA A 325 6.81 -16.89 -0.19
C ALA A 325 8.27 -17.29 -0.42
N SER A 326 9.21 -16.35 -0.28
CA SER A 326 10.65 -16.60 -0.53
C SER A 326 11.44 -16.93 0.74
N SER A 327 10.80 -16.99 1.91
CA SER A 327 11.49 -17.14 3.21
C SER A 327 12.60 -16.10 3.39
N GLY A 328 12.35 -14.86 2.96
CA GLY A 328 13.26 -13.73 3.06
C GLY A 328 14.31 -13.59 1.95
N LYS A 329 14.41 -14.54 1.02
CA LYS A 329 15.37 -14.50 -0.10
C LYS A 329 14.78 -13.77 -1.30
N ARG A 330 14.85 -12.44 -1.31
CA ARG A 330 14.14 -11.60 -2.28
C ARG A 330 14.78 -10.26 -2.53
N GLY A 331 14.39 -9.62 -3.64
CA GLY A 331 14.49 -8.18 -3.82
C GLY A 331 13.34 -7.42 -3.15
N ILE A 332 13.21 -6.15 -3.48
CA ILE A 332 12.13 -5.25 -2.99
C ILE A 332 11.56 -4.49 -4.18
N MET A 333 10.23 -4.34 -4.21
CA MET A 333 9.48 -3.53 -5.17
C MET A 333 9.42 -2.09 -4.72
#